data_9f990d28c5f0bca2937894d358f1ac11
#
_entry.id   9f990d28c5f0bca2937894d358f1ac11
#
_cell.length_a   1.000
_cell.length_b   1.000
_cell.length_c   1.000
_cell.angle_alpha   90.00
_cell.angle_beta   90.00
_cell.angle_gamma   90.00
#
_symmetry.space_group_name_H-M   'P 1'
#
loop_
_entity.id
_entity.type
_entity.pdbx_description
1 polymer ?
#
loop_
_entity_poly.entity_id
_entity_poly.type
_entity_poly.pdbx_seq_one_letter_code
_entity_poly.pdbx_strand_id
1 'polypeptide(L)'
;MRTRSVLVLAAAAATTFSLLPSTAQASHAWGSYHWARTANPFTLPVGDNVDSSWDAHLDTAVSDWSASSVMDLAERPGSTTGRKCRAQAGTVQVCNASYGFNGWLGLASISITGGTHITQGTAKMNDSYFNTATYNNPNERLHVMCQEVGHTFGLGHTSEDGSSQNTCMDYFSNTGANAGSTQSTHPNQHDYAMLEQIYAHLDTTSTVGTTTATARTVGEDRASWGREVFHAADGSHSVFVRDFGGGDKVVTHVTWALDRQGAARS
;
A
#
# COMPACT_ATOMS: atom_id res chain seq x y z
N MET A 1 -18.26 -40.88 -76.41
CA MET A 1 -18.19 -40.84 -74.93
C MET A 1 -17.34 -39.66 -74.51
N ARG A 2 -17.95 -38.63 -73.96
CA ARG A 2 -17.23 -37.43 -73.46
C ARG A 2 -17.27 -37.45 -71.94
N THR A 3 -16.11 -37.67 -71.34
CA THR A 3 -15.92 -37.62 -69.87
C THR A 3 -15.82 -36.15 -69.43
N ARG A 4 -16.72 -35.74 -68.53
CA ARG A 4 -16.68 -34.43 -67.88
C ARG A 4 -15.90 -34.54 -66.56
N SER A 5 -14.77 -33.87 -66.44
CA SER A 5 -14.03 -33.72 -65.19
C SER A 5 -14.67 -32.61 -64.38
N VAL A 6 -15.05 -32.92 -63.15
CA VAL A 6 -15.54 -31.95 -62.17
C VAL A 6 -14.36 -31.53 -61.28
N LEU A 7 -13.99 -30.24 -61.35
CA LEU A 7 -13.03 -29.63 -60.44
C LEU A 7 -13.76 -29.25 -59.14
N VAL A 8 -13.34 -29.82 -58.02
CA VAL A 8 -13.79 -29.40 -56.70
C VAL A 8 -12.77 -28.39 -56.15
N LEU A 9 -13.19 -27.14 -56.02
CA LEU A 9 -12.41 -26.08 -55.31
C LEU A 9 -12.65 -26.25 -53.81
N ALA A 10 -11.61 -26.58 -53.08
CA ALA A 10 -11.62 -26.53 -51.61
C ALA A 10 -11.19 -25.09 -51.15
N ALA A 11 -12.10 -24.35 -50.60
CA ALA A 11 -11.81 -23.05 -49.97
C ALA A 11 -11.26 -23.28 -48.57
N ALA A 12 -10.00 -23.02 -48.33
CA ALA A 12 -9.39 -23.01 -47.02
C ALA A 12 -9.69 -21.64 -46.32
N ALA A 13 -10.53 -21.68 -45.30
CA ALA A 13 -10.77 -20.52 -44.42
C ALA A 13 -9.59 -20.36 -43.45
N ALA A 14 -8.75 -19.35 -43.66
CA ALA A 14 -7.70 -18.95 -42.73
C ALA A 14 -8.32 -18.13 -41.61
N THR A 15 -8.47 -18.73 -40.44
CA THR A 15 -8.83 -18.01 -39.18
C THR A 15 -7.59 -17.27 -38.70
N THR A 16 -7.55 -15.97 -38.87
CA THR A 16 -6.53 -15.07 -38.28
C THR A 16 -6.88 -14.92 -36.78
N PHE A 17 -6.11 -15.54 -35.90
CA PHE A 17 -6.13 -15.29 -34.47
C PHE A 17 -5.41 -13.94 -34.23
N SER A 18 -6.18 -12.89 -33.97
CA SER A 18 -5.62 -11.60 -33.53
C SER A 18 -5.14 -11.76 -32.09
N LEU A 19 -3.85 -11.93 -31.88
CA LEU A 19 -3.21 -11.75 -30.57
C LEU A 19 -3.31 -10.27 -30.22
N LEU A 20 -4.28 -9.90 -29.40
CA LEU A 20 -4.29 -8.59 -28.76
C LEU A 20 -3.07 -8.53 -27.83
N PRO A 21 -2.23 -7.50 -27.91
CA PRO A 21 -1.16 -7.32 -26.93
C PRO A 21 -1.83 -7.12 -25.58
N SER A 22 -1.63 -8.07 -24.65
CA SER A 22 -1.91 -7.80 -23.24
C SER A 22 -0.93 -6.71 -22.81
N THR A 23 -1.42 -5.53 -22.50
CA THR A 23 -0.61 -4.52 -21.80
C THR A 23 -0.14 -5.17 -20.50
N ALA A 24 1.17 -5.39 -20.39
CA ALA A 24 1.75 -5.77 -19.10
C ALA A 24 1.46 -4.60 -18.16
N GLN A 25 0.49 -4.77 -17.27
CA GLN A 25 0.26 -3.83 -16.20
C GLN A 25 1.46 -3.91 -15.26
N ALA A 26 2.11 -2.78 -15.01
CA ALA A 26 3.22 -2.73 -14.08
C ALA A 26 2.73 -3.22 -12.71
N SER A 27 3.36 -4.28 -12.19
CA SER A 27 3.06 -4.79 -10.86
C SER A 27 3.60 -3.81 -9.83
N HIS A 28 2.76 -3.32 -8.94
CA HIS A 28 3.15 -2.55 -7.75
C HIS A 28 2.85 -3.31 -6.46
N ALA A 29 2.86 -4.64 -6.51
CA ALA A 29 2.85 -5.47 -5.32
C ALA A 29 4.18 -5.35 -4.56
N TRP A 30 4.12 -5.33 -3.25
CA TRP A 30 5.31 -5.32 -2.41
C TRP A 30 5.87 -6.74 -2.26
N GLY A 31 6.61 -7.19 -3.25
CA GLY A 31 7.05 -8.57 -3.35
C GLY A 31 5.87 -9.55 -3.40
N SER A 32 5.88 -10.55 -2.53
CA SER A 32 4.80 -11.53 -2.36
C SER A 32 4.05 -11.37 -1.03
N TYR A 33 4.20 -10.22 -0.37
CA TYR A 33 3.64 -10.02 0.98
C TYR A 33 2.12 -9.87 0.92
N HIS A 34 1.43 -10.65 1.74
CA HIS A 34 -0.02 -10.65 1.85
C HIS A 34 -0.46 -11.17 3.22
N TRP A 35 -1.66 -10.80 3.64
CA TRP A 35 -2.32 -11.42 4.79
C TRP A 35 -2.75 -12.84 4.42
N ALA A 36 -2.28 -13.86 5.18
CA ALA A 36 -2.78 -15.21 5.00
C ALA A 36 -4.27 -15.26 5.38
N ARG A 37 -5.10 -15.88 4.53
CA ARG A 37 -6.56 -16.01 4.72
C ARG A 37 -7.11 -17.21 3.95
N THR A 38 -8.23 -17.73 4.41
CA THR A 38 -8.87 -18.96 3.87
C THR A 38 -10.09 -18.66 3.00
N ALA A 39 -10.46 -17.39 2.84
CA ALA A 39 -11.57 -16.94 1.99
C ALA A 39 -11.35 -15.50 1.49
N ASN A 40 -12.00 -15.14 0.38
CA ASN A 40 -12.18 -13.77 -0.12
C ASN A 40 -13.69 -13.47 -0.24
N PRO A 41 -14.17 -12.24 0.01
CA PRO A 41 -13.41 -11.21 0.71
C PRO A 41 -13.09 -11.61 2.15
N PHE A 42 -12.00 -11.11 2.68
CA PHE A 42 -11.67 -11.23 4.10
C PHE A 42 -11.82 -9.88 4.80
N THR A 43 -12.16 -9.92 6.09
CA THR A 43 -12.31 -8.69 6.88
C THR A 43 -11.05 -8.44 7.71
N LEU A 44 -10.31 -7.35 7.39
CA LEU A 44 -9.10 -6.95 8.11
C LEU A 44 -9.45 -5.90 9.18
N PRO A 45 -9.24 -6.19 10.48
CA PRO A 45 -9.47 -5.21 11.52
C PRO A 45 -8.46 -4.06 11.47
N VAL A 46 -8.96 -2.83 11.46
CA VAL A 46 -8.18 -1.58 11.51
C VAL A 46 -8.46 -0.90 12.83
N GLY A 47 -7.45 -0.81 13.70
CA GLY A 47 -7.51 -0.12 14.98
C GLY A 47 -7.30 1.37 14.78
N ASP A 48 -8.32 2.15 15.08
CA ASP A 48 -8.30 3.60 15.08
C ASP A 48 -7.64 4.12 16.37
N ASN A 49 -6.46 4.71 16.24
CA ASN A 49 -5.72 5.41 17.28
C ASN A 49 -5.38 6.84 16.84
N VAL A 50 -6.14 7.37 15.90
CA VAL A 50 -5.99 8.77 15.45
C VAL A 50 -6.80 9.70 16.33
N ASP A 51 -6.51 10.97 16.26
CA ASP A 51 -7.33 12.00 16.89
C ASP A 51 -8.31 12.63 15.88
N SER A 52 -9.23 13.45 16.37
CA SER A 52 -10.30 14.05 15.55
C SER A 52 -9.84 14.89 14.36
N SER A 53 -8.56 15.23 14.27
CA SER A 53 -8.01 15.92 13.09
C SER A 53 -7.73 14.98 11.93
N TRP A 54 -7.79 13.66 12.19
CA TRP A 54 -7.54 12.60 11.21
C TRP A 54 -8.72 11.64 11.01
N ASP A 55 -9.74 11.64 11.88
CA ASP A 55 -10.89 10.73 11.81
C ASP A 55 -11.48 10.66 10.40
N ALA A 56 -11.85 11.80 9.82
CA ALA A 56 -12.46 11.84 8.49
C ALA A 56 -11.54 11.31 7.36
N HIS A 57 -10.22 11.40 7.53
CA HIS A 57 -9.26 10.87 6.56
C HIS A 57 -9.13 9.36 6.70
N LEU A 58 -9.17 8.83 7.93
CA LEU A 58 -9.19 7.39 8.19
C LEU A 58 -10.49 6.77 7.68
N ASP A 59 -11.65 7.34 8.04
CA ASP A 59 -12.97 6.90 7.55
C ASP A 59 -12.98 6.78 6.02
N THR A 60 -12.44 7.81 5.33
CA THR A 60 -12.36 7.84 3.87
C THR A 60 -11.45 6.73 3.36
N ALA A 61 -10.25 6.57 3.91
CA ALA A 61 -9.31 5.54 3.48
C ALA A 61 -9.88 4.12 3.72
N VAL A 62 -10.53 3.88 4.86
CA VAL A 62 -11.20 2.60 5.16
C VAL A 62 -12.32 2.32 4.16
N SER A 63 -13.15 3.31 3.87
CA SER A 63 -14.24 3.19 2.88
C SER A 63 -13.70 2.91 1.47
N ASP A 64 -12.68 3.64 1.05
CA ASP A 64 -12.09 3.50 -0.27
C ASP A 64 -11.45 2.12 -0.48
N TRP A 65 -10.63 1.68 0.45
CA TRP A 65 -9.98 0.36 0.34
C TRP A 65 -10.97 -0.81 0.46
N SER A 66 -12.09 -0.62 1.18
CA SER A 66 -13.18 -1.59 1.27
C SER A 66 -14.01 -1.73 -0.02
N ALA A 67 -13.80 -0.85 -1.01
CA ALA A 67 -14.38 -1.05 -2.35
C ALA A 67 -13.70 -2.19 -3.14
N SER A 68 -12.59 -2.76 -2.61
CA SER A 68 -11.95 -3.94 -3.18
C SER A 68 -12.87 -5.16 -3.13
N SER A 69 -12.81 -6.00 -4.19
CA SER A 69 -13.55 -7.27 -4.24
C SER A 69 -12.98 -8.37 -3.33
N VAL A 70 -11.77 -8.18 -2.81
CA VAL A 70 -11.03 -9.23 -2.07
C VAL A 70 -10.91 -8.98 -0.58
N MET A 71 -11.16 -7.75 -0.10
CA MET A 71 -11.10 -7.44 1.33
C MET A 71 -12.04 -6.31 1.73
N ASP A 72 -12.48 -6.35 3.00
CA ASP A 72 -13.15 -5.28 3.70
C ASP A 72 -12.28 -4.83 4.87
N LEU A 73 -12.15 -3.54 5.09
CA LEU A 73 -11.52 -2.98 6.29
C LEU A 73 -12.58 -2.75 7.37
N ALA A 74 -12.41 -3.33 8.53
CA ALA A 74 -13.31 -3.13 9.67
C ALA A 74 -12.65 -2.23 10.70
N GLU A 75 -13.01 -0.95 10.68
CA GLU A 75 -12.56 0.00 11.68
C GLU A 75 -13.09 -0.36 13.07
N ARG A 76 -12.25 -0.23 14.06
CA ARG A 76 -12.52 -0.56 15.47
C ARG A 76 -11.75 0.40 16.38
N PRO A 77 -12.17 0.61 17.62
CA PRO A 77 -11.36 1.33 18.61
C PRO A 77 -9.94 0.75 18.65
N GLY A 78 -8.95 1.61 18.61
CA GLY A 78 -7.54 1.22 18.62
C GLY A 78 -7.12 0.59 19.95
N SER A 79 -6.07 -0.21 19.91
CA SER A 79 -5.54 -0.94 21.07
C SER A 79 -4.28 -0.32 21.66
N THR A 80 -3.86 0.83 21.13
CA THR A 80 -2.64 1.54 21.54
C THR A 80 -2.92 3.04 21.66
N THR A 81 -1.92 3.83 21.99
CA THR A 81 -2.01 5.30 21.88
C THR A 81 -1.37 5.75 20.59
N GLY A 82 -1.84 6.85 20.01
CA GLY A 82 -1.26 7.43 18.79
C GLY A 82 0.27 7.51 18.87
N ARG A 83 0.81 8.07 19.95
CA ARG A 83 2.25 8.23 20.17
C ARG A 83 3.03 6.91 20.21
N LYS A 84 2.46 5.83 20.77
CA LYS A 84 3.14 4.52 20.85
C LYS A 84 2.95 3.70 19.60
N CYS A 85 1.78 3.76 19.02
CA CYS A 85 1.39 3.05 17.79
C CYS A 85 1.96 1.63 17.72
N ARG A 86 1.66 0.81 18.71
CA ARG A 86 2.17 -0.56 18.78
C ARG A 86 1.39 -1.45 17.85
N ALA A 87 2.11 -2.18 17.00
CA ALA A 87 1.50 -3.22 16.19
C ALA A 87 0.85 -4.29 17.06
N GLN A 88 -0.29 -4.80 16.61
CA GLN A 88 -1.03 -5.89 17.22
C GLN A 88 -1.25 -7.00 16.21
N ALA A 89 -0.96 -8.23 16.59
CA ALA A 89 -1.13 -9.39 15.73
C ALA A 89 -2.57 -9.48 15.20
N GLY A 90 -2.68 -9.81 13.91
CA GLY A 90 -3.95 -9.96 13.22
C GLY A 90 -4.65 -8.67 12.79
N THR A 91 -4.03 -7.50 13.04
CA THR A 91 -4.65 -6.18 12.79
C THR A 91 -3.68 -5.19 12.15
N VAL A 92 -4.24 -4.13 11.61
CA VAL A 92 -3.52 -2.88 11.29
C VAL A 92 -3.84 -1.86 12.39
N GLN A 93 -2.84 -1.14 12.90
CA GLN A 93 -3.05 -0.01 13.82
C GLN A 93 -2.70 1.28 13.09
N VAL A 94 -3.66 2.19 12.99
CA VAL A 94 -3.48 3.49 12.34
C VAL A 94 -3.41 4.56 13.41
N CYS A 95 -2.40 5.43 13.33
CA CYS A 95 -2.07 6.36 14.39
C CYS A 95 -1.59 7.69 13.85
N ASN A 96 -1.87 8.77 14.58
CA ASN A 96 -1.17 10.04 14.40
C ASN A 96 -0.62 10.53 15.74
N ALA A 97 0.45 11.27 15.69
CA ALA A 97 1.01 12.00 16.82
C ALA A 97 2.12 12.96 16.36
N SER A 98 2.50 13.88 17.23
CA SER A 98 3.73 14.64 17.04
C SER A 98 4.95 13.78 17.36
N TYR A 99 5.50 13.10 16.33
CA TYR A 99 6.67 12.24 16.47
C TYR A 99 8.01 13.00 16.43
N GLY A 100 7.99 14.30 16.12
CA GLY A 100 9.14 15.18 15.99
C GLY A 100 9.52 15.43 14.53
N PHE A 101 10.43 16.38 14.30
CA PHE A 101 10.95 16.71 12.97
C PHE A 101 12.10 15.76 12.60
N ASN A 102 11.78 14.49 12.43
CA ASN A 102 12.71 13.38 12.19
C ASN A 102 12.80 12.94 10.73
N GLY A 103 12.23 13.71 9.81
CA GLY A 103 12.35 13.55 8.37
C GLY A 103 11.14 12.92 7.69
N TRP A 104 10.33 12.11 8.37
CA TRP A 104 9.20 11.42 7.73
C TRP A 104 7.83 12.08 7.99
N LEU A 105 6.98 12.03 6.98
CA LEU A 105 5.55 12.41 7.02
C LEU A 105 4.68 11.24 7.42
N GLY A 106 4.83 10.14 6.68
CA GLY A 106 4.13 8.89 6.85
C GLY A 106 5.09 7.73 7.02
N LEU A 107 4.65 6.69 7.71
CA LEU A 107 5.42 5.48 7.94
C LEU A 107 4.50 4.27 8.07
N ALA A 108 4.61 3.33 7.13
CA ALA A 108 3.96 2.04 7.23
C ALA A 108 4.97 0.94 7.55
N SER A 109 4.61 0.04 8.46
CA SER A 109 5.41 -1.13 8.76
C SER A 109 4.55 -2.38 8.77
N ILE A 110 5.03 -3.45 8.14
CA ILE A 110 4.41 -4.78 8.18
C ILE A 110 5.39 -5.80 8.73
N SER A 111 4.90 -6.68 9.58
CA SER A 111 5.66 -7.82 10.08
C SER A 111 5.32 -9.05 9.26
N ILE A 112 6.35 -9.72 8.77
CA ILE A 112 6.25 -10.88 7.89
C ILE A 112 6.73 -12.12 8.63
N THR A 113 6.02 -13.21 8.47
CA THR A 113 6.45 -14.56 8.88
C THR A 113 6.45 -15.52 7.69
N GLY A 114 7.30 -16.56 7.76
CA GLY A 114 7.41 -17.54 6.69
C GLY A 114 7.84 -16.96 5.34
N GLY A 115 8.37 -15.75 5.34
CA GLY A 115 8.86 -15.07 4.15
C GLY A 115 7.81 -14.27 3.37
N THR A 116 6.50 -14.51 3.56
CA THR A 116 5.42 -13.92 2.74
C THR A 116 4.20 -13.41 3.50
N HIS A 117 3.86 -14.02 4.66
CA HIS A 117 2.60 -13.74 5.33
C HIS A 117 2.72 -12.56 6.28
N ILE A 118 1.89 -11.54 6.04
CA ILE A 118 1.75 -10.40 6.96
C ILE A 118 1.02 -10.89 8.21
N THR A 119 1.52 -10.52 9.38
CA THR A 119 0.95 -10.89 10.67
C THR A 119 0.42 -9.71 11.46
N GLN A 120 0.89 -8.52 11.17
CA GLN A 120 0.45 -7.25 11.75
C GLN A 120 0.96 -6.07 10.91
N GLY A 121 0.27 -4.94 10.98
CA GLY A 121 0.67 -3.70 10.34
C GLY A 121 0.52 -2.49 11.24
N THR A 122 1.25 -1.41 10.92
CA THR A 122 1.03 -0.06 11.45
C THR A 122 1.11 0.96 10.35
N ALA A 123 0.26 1.98 10.40
CA ALA A 123 0.35 3.20 9.59
C ALA A 123 0.39 4.41 10.51
N LYS A 124 1.37 5.29 10.34
CA LYS A 124 1.61 6.44 11.23
C LYS A 124 1.71 7.73 10.43
N MET A 125 1.01 8.76 10.87
CA MET A 125 1.08 10.12 10.34
C MET A 125 1.76 11.05 11.34
N ASN A 126 2.75 11.83 10.90
CA ASN A 126 3.56 12.66 11.78
C ASN A 126 3.04 14.10 11.87
N ASP A 127 2.27 14.40 12.90
CA ASP A 127 1.69 15.72 13.14
C ASP A 127 2.70 16.83 13.29
N SER A 128 3.97 16.52 13.61
CA SER A 128 5.02 17.56 13.64
C SER A 128 5.16 18.23 12.28
N TYR A 129 4.97 17.52 11.18
CA TYR A 129 4.97 18.09 9.83
C TYR A 129 3.57 18.52 9.39
N PHE A 130 2.54 17.70 9.62
CA PHE A 130 1.18 18.01 9.16
C PHE A 130 0.56 19.25 9.84
N ASN A 131 1.12 19.71 10.95
CA ASN A 131 0.75 20.99 11.58
C ASN A 131 1.55 22.19 11.05
N THR A 132 2.46 22.00 10.07
CA THR A 132 3.16 23.11 9.40
C THR A 132 2.36 23.61 8.21
N ALA A 133 2.63 24.87 7.80
CA ALA A 133 1.95 25.46 6.66
C ALA A 133 2.15 24.70 5.32
N THR A 134 3.23 23.94 5.18
CA THR A 134 3.52 23.17 3.97
C THR A 134 2.58 21.97 3.82
N TYR A 135 2.30 21.24 4.92
CA TYR A 135 1.58 19.96 4.89
C TYR A 135 0.19 20.03 5.52
N ASN A 136 -0.19 21.16 6.11
CA ASN A 136 -1.49 21.33 6.75
C ASN A 136 -2.60 21.60 5.71
N ASN A 137 -2.88 20.60 4.90
CA ASN A 137 -4.02 20.64 3.98
C ASN A 137 -4.69 19.26 3.90
N PRO A 138 -6.01 19.20 3.65
CA PRO A 138 -6.78 17.96 3.69
C PRO A 138 -6.37 16.96 2.59
N ASN A 139 -5.94 17.44 1.41
CA ASN A 139 -5.59 16.54 0.30
C ASN A 139 -4.29 15.80 0.58
N GLU A 140 -3.26 16.47 1.12
CA GLU A 140 -2.01 15.82 1.50
C GLU A 140 -2.21 14.84 2.67
N ARG A 141 -3.06 15.22 3.66
CA ARG A 141 -3.43 14.30 4.75
C ARG A 141 -4.12 13.05 4.22
N LEU A 142 -5.07 13.21 3.29
CA LEU A 142 -5.80 12.08 2.71
C LEU A 142 -4.89 11.22 1.84
N HIS A 143 -4.03 11.83 1.03
CA HIS A 143 -3.03 11.10 0.24
C HIS A 143 -2.17 10.21 1.13
N VAL A 144 -1.50 10.78 2.13
CA VAL A 144 -0.59 10.01 2.99
C VAL A 144 -1.34 8.98 3.82
N MET A 145 -2.54 9.30 4.35
CA MET A 145 -3.37 8.30 5.04
C MET A 145 -3.70 7.11 4.16
N CYS A 146 -4.21 7.36 2.96
CA CYS A 146 -4.56 6.32 1.99
C CYS A 146 -3.34 5.47 1.62
N GLN A 147 -2.19 6.09 1.37
CA GLN A 147 -0.95 5.43 0.97
C GLN A 147 -0.40 4.53 2.07
N GLU A 148 -0.24 5.06 3.29
CA GLU A 148 0.34 4.28 4.40
C GLU A 148 -0.58 3.11 4.80
N VAL A 149 -1.90 3.28 4.73
CA VAL A 149 -2.84 2.18 4.93
C VAL A 149 -2.70 1.15 3.81
N GLY A 150 -2.61 1.57 2.54
CA GLY A 150 -2.43 0.69 1.38
C GLY A 150 -1.19 -0.20 1.47
N HIS A 151 -0.09 0.33 1.99
CA HIS A 151 1.13 -0.45 2.23
C HIS A 151 0.92 -1.59 3.23
N THR A 152 -0.01 -1.46 4.18
CA THR A 152 -0.20 -2.49 5.22
C THR A 152 -0.81 -3.80 4.71
N PHE A 153 -1.29 -3.85 3.48
CA PHE A 153 -1.80 -5.07 2.86
C PHE A 153 -1.06 -5.50 1.58
N GLY A 154 0.17 -5.01 1.41
CA GLY A 154 1.12 -5.53 0.43
C GLY A 154 1.21 -4.73 -0.87
N LEU A 155 0.61 -3.54 -0.96
CA LEU A 155 0.79 -2.65 -2.10
C LEU A 155 2.11 -1.87 -2.00
N GLY A 156 2.81 -1.75 -3.11
CA GLY A 156 3.90 -0.80 -3.36
C GLY A 156 3.40 0.43 -4.11
N HIS A 157 4.29 1.15 -4.81
CA HIS A 157 3.92 2.33 -5.58
C HIS A 157 3.69 2.03 -7.07
N THR A 158 2.76 2.77 -7.69
CA THR A 158 2.46 2.68 -9.13
C THR A 158 3.42 3.49 -9.98
N SER A 159 3.93 4.60 -9.45
CA SER A 159 4.86 5.51 -10.12
C SER A 159 5.81 6.12 -9.09
N GLU A 160 7.04 6.36 -9.52
CA GLU A 160 8.15 6.87 -8.69
C GLU A 160 8.74 8.16 -9.26
N ASP A 161 8.07 8.80 -10.21
CA ASP A 161 8.55 9.99 -10.91
C ASP A 161 7.91 11.30 -10.40
N GLY A 162 7.06 11.22 -9.38
CA GLY A 162 6.33 12.36 -8.80
C GLY A 162 5.15 12.84 -9.65
N SER A 163 4.88 12.23 -10.80
CA SER A 163 3.68 12.53 -11.58
C SER A 163 2.46 11.82 -11.01
N SER A 164 1.29 12.49 -11.08
CA SER A 164 0.05 11.86 -10.65
C SER A 164 -0.37 10.76 -11.62
N GLN A 165 -0.57 9.54 -11.09
CA GLN A 165 -1.27 8.45 -11.73
C GLN A 165 -2.74 8.41 -11.25
N ASN A 166 -3.15 9.44 -10.53
CA ASN A 166 -4.48 9.58 -9.90
C ASN A 166 -4.80 8.41 -8.96
N THR A 167 -3.82 8.01 -8.17
CA THR A 167 -3.94 7.05 -7.09
C THR A 167 -3.08 7.48 -5.92
N CYS A 168 -3.52 7.23 -4.68
CA CYS A 168 -2.70 7.50 -3.50
C CYS A 168 -1.46 6.60 -3.41
N MET A 169 -1.31 5.61 -4.29
CA MET A 169 -0.13 4.75 -4.35
C MET A 169 0.95 5.28 -5.31
N ASP A 170 0.88 6.54 -5.75
CA ASP A 170 1.96 7.22 -6.50
C ASP A 170 2.74 8.21 -5.62
N TYR A 171 3.80 8.82 -6.18
CA TYR A 171 4.66 9.78 -5.47
C TYR A 171 4.23 11.25 -5.67
N PHE A 172 3.02 11.50 -6.12
CA PHE A 172 2.49 12.84 -6.21
C PHE A 172 2.39 13.46 -4.80
N SER A 173 2.67 14.76 -4.66
CA SER A 173 2.46 15.47 -3.40
C SER A 173 1.45 16.59 -3.58
N ASN A 174 0.44 16.59 -2.72
CA ASN A 174 -0.60 17.63 -2.68
C ASN A 174 -0.13 18.86 -1.90
N THR A 175 1.11 19.31 -2.14
CA THR A 175 1.71 20.46 -1.47
C THR A 175 2.07 21.59 -2.45
N GLY A 176 2.45 22.75 -1.95
CA GLY A 176 2.88 23.89 -2.77
C GLY A 176 1.82 24.27 -3.81
N ALA A 177 2.19 24.23 -5.10
CA ALA A 177 1.28 24.55 -6.19
C ALA A 177 0.13 23.52 -6.34
N ASN A 178 0.30 22.32 -5.83
CA ASN A 178 -0.66 21.23 -5.90
C ASN A 178 -1.56 21.11 -4.65
N ALA A 179 -1.43 22.00 -3.65
CA ALA A 179 -2.16 21.89 -2.39
C ALA A 179 -3.70 21.86 -2.54
N GLY A 180 -4.23 22.46 -3.60
CA GLY A 180 -5.67 22.43 -3.94
C GLY A 180 -6.07 21.25 -4.83
N SER A 181 -5.12 20.41 -5.28
CA SER A 181 -5.41 19.27 -6.14
C SER A 181 -6.04 18.14 -5.34
N THR A 182 -7.04 17.49 -5.91
CA THR A 182 -7.63 16.25 -5.39
C THR A 182 -7.09 15.00 -6.09
N GLN A 183 -6.10 15.15 -6.97
CA GLN A 183 -5.41 14.02 -7.58
C GLN A 183 -4.65 13.24 -6.53
N SER A 184 -4.51 11.94 -6.75
CA SER A 184 -3.70 11.03 -5.93
C SER A 184 -4.13 10.97 -4.45
N THR A 185 -5.40 11.26 -4.15
CA THR A 185 -5.93 11.20 -2.77
C THR A 185 -6.73 9.92 -2.47
N HIS A 186 -7.04 9.14 -3.49
CA HIS A 186 -7.84 7.91 -3.39
C HIS A 186 -7.17 6.78 -4.18
N PRO A 187 -7.44 5.51 -3.88
CA PRO A 187 -7.04 4.41 -4.75
C PRO A 187 -7.79 4.47 -6.08
N ASN A 188 -7.24 3.85 -7.10
CA ASN A 188 -7.89 3.74 -8.39
C ASN A 188 -8.10 2.26 -8.81
N GLN A 189 -8.65 2.06 -10.00
CA GLN A 189 -8.94 0.70 -10.51
C GLN A 189 -7.68 -0.18 -10.65
N HIS A 190 -6.51 0.41 -10.88
CA HIS A 190 -5.25 -0.33 -10.96
C HIS A 190 -4.84 -0.90 -9.60
N ASP A 191 -5.06 -0.15 -8.51
CA ASP A 191 -4.77 -0.62 -7.16
C ASP A 191 -5.67 -1.78 -6.77
N TYR A 192 -6.97 -1.70 -7.08
CA TYR A 192 -7.90 -2.80 -6.83
C TYR A 192 -7.55 -4.05 -7.65
N ALA A 193 -7.18 -3.89 -8.93
CA ALA A 193 -6.72 -5.00 -9.77
C ALA A 193 -5.41 -5.62 -9.21
N MET A 194 -4.53 -4.82 -8.61
CA MET A 194 -3.34 -5.33 -7.94
C MET A 194 -3.68 -6.11 -6.68
N LEU A 195 -4.64 -5.64 -5.87
CA LEU A 195 -5.13 -6.40 -4.72
C LEU A 195 -5.73 -7.74 -5.16
N GLU A 196 -6.51 -7.78 -6.24
CA GLU A 196 -7.02 -9.04 -6.80
C GLU A 196 -5.90 -10.00 -7.19
N GLN A 197 -4.77 -9.51 -7.72
CA GLN A 197 -3.60 -10.33 -8.05
C GLN A 197 -2.86 -10.81 -6.80
N ILE A 198 -2.60 -9.93 -5.82
CA ILE A 198 -1.95 -10.29 -4.54
C ILE A 198 -2.77 -11.37 -3.82
N TYR A 199 -4.09 -11.23 -3.85
CA TYR A 199 -5.04 -12.06 -3.14
C TYR A 199 -5.76 -13.09 -4.03
N ALA A 200 -5.19 -13.49 -5.18
CA ALA A 200 -5.79 -14.45 -6.11
C ALA A 200 -5.83 -15.88 -5.58
N HIS A 201 -4.85 -16.27 -4.77
CA HIS A 201 -4.80 -17.60 -4.13
C HIS A 201 -5.42 -17.54 -2.73
N LEU A 202 -5.70 -18.68 -2.15
CA LEU A 202 -6.08 -18.83 -0.74
C LEU A 202 -4.98 -19.57 0.02
N ASP A 203 -4.85 -19.27 1.30
CA ASP A 203 -3.92 -19.94 2.20
C ASP A 203 -4.64 -21.06 2.98
N THR A 204 -3.86 -21.96 3.57
CA THR A 204 -4.41 -23.03 4.42
C THR A 204 -4.67 -22.56 5.86
N THR A 205 -4.15 -21.38 6.21
CA THR A 205 -4.29 -20.77 7.54
C THR A 205 -4.63 -19.29 7.39
N SER A 206 -4.99 -18.62 8.48
CA SER A 206 -5.22 -17.19 8.51
C SER A 206 -4.29 -16.50 9.50
N THR A 207 -3.73 -15.36 9.10
CA THR A 207 -3.07 -14.41 10.02
C THR A 207 -3.99 -13.25 10.40
N VAL A 208 -5.12 -13.09 9.71
CA VAL A 208 -6.11 -12.04 9.98
C VAL A 208 -6.86 -12.34 11.28
N GLY A 209 -6.94 -11.38 12.18
CA GLY A 209 -7.64 -11.48 13.47
C GLY A 209 -7.01 -12.44 14.47
N THR A 210 -5.82 -12.99 14.19
CA THR A 210 -5.14 -13.93 15.11
C THR A 210 -4.31 -13.20 16.14
N THR A 211 -4.34 -13.66 17.41
CA THR A 211 -3.60 -13.03 18.52
C THR A 211 -2.29 -13.72 18.85
N THR A 212 -1.93 -14.81 18.15
CA THR A 212 -0.86 -15.74 18.56
C THR A 212 0.46 -15.59 17.81
N ALA A 213 0.58 -14.69 16.84
CA ALA A 213 1.83 -14.50 16.12
C ALA A 213 2.86 -13.82 17.03
N THR A 214 4.07 -14.40 17.15
CA THR A 214 5.23 -13.71 17.71
C THR A 214 5.71 -12.68 16.70
N ALA A 215 5.02 -11.56 16.65
CA ALA A 215 5.29 -10.55 15.68
C ALA A 215 6.53 -9.72 16.08
N ARG A 216 7.41 -9.48 15.12
CA ARG A 216 8.56 -8.58 15.28
C ARG A 216 8.10 -7.15 15.09
N THR A 217 8.69 -6.22 15.82
CA THR A 217 8.42 -4.78 15.69
C THR A 217 9.72 -4.01 15.56
N VAL A 218 9.64 -2.83 14.97
CA VAL A 218 10.73 -1.85 14.88
C VAL A 218 10.28 -0.52 15.48
N GLY A 219 11.23 0.32 15.86
CA GLY A 219 10.95 1.68 16.34
C GLY A 219 10.67 2.67 15.21
N GLU A 220 10.61 3.95 15.54
CA GLU A 220 10.35 5.06 14.59
C GLU A 220 11.65 5.71 14.09
N ASP A 221 12.81 5.23 14.52
CA ASP A 221 14.11 5.74 14.11
C ASP A 221 14.72 4.85 13.01
N ARG A 222 15.41 5.50 12.07
CA ARG A 222 16.03 4.83 10.91
C ARG A 222 16.95 3.67 11.29
N ALA A 223 17.65 3.76 12.42
CA ALA A 223 18.56 2.71 12.87
C ALA A 223 17.82 1.41 13.23
N SER A 224 16.55 1.49 13.60
CA SER A 224 15.72 0.33 13.95
C SER A 224 15.16 -0.40 12.72
N TRP A 225 15.06 0.25 11.54
CA TRP A 225 14.37 -0.30 10.36
C TRP A 225 15.21 -1.33 9.58
N GLY A 226 16.50 -1.42 9.86
CA GLY A 226 17.40 -2.35 9.19
C GLY A 226 18.05 -1.76 7.93
N ARG A 227 18.18 -2.57 6.86
CA ARG A 227 18.84 -2.14 5.63
C ARG A 227 17.84 -1.45 4.70
N GLU A 228 18.21 -0.29 4.16
CA GLU A 228 17.50 0.35 3.06
C GLU A 228 17.65 -0.52 1.81
N VAL A 229 16.53 -0.91 1.22
CA VAL A 229 16.48 -1.76 0.03
C VAL A 229 16.01 -1.01 -1.20
N PHE A 230 15.37 0.13 -0.98
CA PHE A 230 14.92 1.06 -2.02
C PHE A 230 15.01 2.49 -1.51
N HIS A 231 15.37 3.40 -2.40
CA HIS A 231 15.37 4.85 -2.19
C HIS A 231 14.92 5.53 -3.48
N ALA A 232 13.87 6.31 -3.44
CA ALA A 232 13.36 7.04 -4.60
C ALA A 232 14.40 8.06 -5.09
N ALA A 233 14.49 8.23 -6.42
CA ALA A 233 15.48 9.11 -7.03
C ALA A 233 15.32 10.59 -6.63
N ASP A 234 14.09 11.02 -6.31
CA ASP A 234 13.75 12.35 -5.80
C ASP A 234 13.87 12.45 -4.28
N GLY A 235 14.18 11.34 -3.61
CA GLY A 235 14.31 11.25 -2.16
C GLY A 235 12.99 11.24 -1.39
N SER A 236 11.85 11.21 -2.07
CA SER A 236 10.53 11.31 -1.42
C SER A 236 10.14 10.05 -0.61
N HIS A 237 10.68 8.88 -0.99
CA HIS A 237 10.29 7.61 -0.37
C HIS A 237 11.50 6.68 -0.19
N SER A 238 11.41 5.81 0.82
CA SER A 238 12.37 4.73 1.05
C SER A 238 11.69 3.48 1.58
N VAL A 239 12.30 2.32 1.30
CA VAL A 239 11.88 1.04 1.86
C VAL A 239 13.04 0.40 2.62
N PHE A 240 12.78 -0.03 3.84
CA PHE A 240 13.73 -0.70 4.71
C PHE A 240 13.29 -2.12 5.03
N VAL A 241 14.25 -3.01 5.19
CA VAL A 241 14.00 -4.39 5.64
C VAL A 241 14.89 -4.71 6.82
N ARG A 242 14.29 -5.09 7.93
CA ARG A 242 14.96 -5.71 9.05
C ARG A 242 14.66 -7.20 9.08
N ASP A 243 15.67 -8.00 8.80
CA ASP A 243 15.60 -9.46 8.79
C ASP A 243 15.93 -10.00 10.19
N PHE A 244 15.09 -10.91 10.70
CA PHE A 244 15.29 -11.60 11.98
C PHE A 244 15.63 -13.07 11.81
N GLY A 245 15.81 -13.54 10.56
CA GLY A 245 16.04 -14.94 10.23
C GLY A 245 14.78 -15.79 10.17
N GLY A 246 14.89 -17.00 9.63
CA GLY A 246 13.78 -17.96 9.56
C GLY A 246 12.59 -17.54 8.68
N GLY A 247 12.76 -16.51 7.86
CA GLY A 247 11.67 -15.91 7.08
C GLY A 247 10.90 -14.79 7.81
N ASP A 248 11.27 -14.49 9.07
CA ASP A 248 10.69 -13.39 9.83
C ASP A 248 11.41 -12.07 9.48
N LYS A 249 10.66 -11.06 9.14
CA LYS A 249 11.18 -9.71 8.85
C LYS A 249 10.16 -8.63 9.15
N VAL A 250 10.64 -7.40 9.29
CA VAL A 250 9.80 -6.20 9.24
C VAL A 250 10.20 -5.41 8.02
N VAL A 251 9.20 -5.03 7.24
CA VAL A 251 9.35 -4.14 6.10
C VAL A 251 8.74 -2.81 6.48
N THR A 252 9.51 -1.74 6.31
CA THR A 252 9.10 -0.38 6.66
C THR A 252 9.16 0.49 5.43
N HIS A 253 8.04 1.08 5.08
CA HIS A 253 7.90 2.09 4.07
C HIS A 253 7.94 3.46 4.72
N VAL A 254 8.61 4.42 4.11
CA VAL A 254 8.78 5.77 4.65
C VAL A 254 8.49 6.79 3.56
N THR A 255 7.50 7.64 3.81
CA THR A 255 7.22 8.85 3.05
C THR A 255 7.96 10.00 3.73
N TRP A 256 8.98 10.57 3.04
CA TRP A 256 9.81 11.63 3.60
C TRP A 256 9.18 13.01 3.46
N ALA A 257 9.38 13.85 4.46
CA ALA A 257 9.11 15.27 4.35
C ALA A 257 10.14 15.90 3.42
N LEU A 258 9.70 16.46 2.30
CA LEU A 258 10.55 17.21 1.39
C LEU A 258 10.98 18.54 2.04
N ASP A 259 12.18 18.99 1.76
CA ASP A 259 12.60 20.33 2.16
C ASP A 259 11.89 21.40 1.30
N ARG A 260 12.10 22.67 1.61
CA ARG A 260 11.49 23.79 0.86
C ARG A 260 11.92 23.85 -0.61
N GLN A 261 12.90 23.06 -1.03
CA GLN A 261 13.42 22.95 -2.39
C GLN A 261 13.00 21.65 -3.08
N GLY A 262 12.20 20.81 -2.40
CA GLY A 262 11.71 19.53 -2.95
C GLY A 262 12.69 18.36 -2.80
N ALA A 263 13.78 18.53 -2.03
CA ALA A 263 14.68 17.43 -1.71
C ALA A 263 14.35 16.82 -0.34
N ALA A 264 14.41 15.49 -0.22
CA ALA A 264 14.18 14.81 1.04
C ALA A 264 15.24 15.19 2.09
N ARG A 265 14.81 15.38 3.33
CA ARG A 265 15.74 15.57 4.45
C ARG A 265 16.27 14.21 4.88
N SER A 266 17.56 13.99 4.64
CA SER A 266 18.31 12.80 5.08
C SER A 266 18.53 12.78 6.59
#